data_a3ba8e5f70097bd62c4abec5fd01c4bb
#
_entry.id   a3ba8e5f70097bd62c4abec5fd01c4bb
#
_cell.length_a   1.000
_cell.length_b   1.000
_cell.length_c   1.000
_cell.angle_alpha   90.00
_cell.angle_beta   90.00
_cell.angle_gamma   90.00
#
_symmetry.space_group_name_H-M   'P 1'
#
loop_
_entity.id
_entity.type
_entity.pdbx_description
1 polymer ?
#
loop_
_entity_poly.entity_id
_entity_poly.type
_entity_poly.pdbx_seq_one_letter_code
_entity_poly.pdbx_strand_id
1 'polypeptide(L)'
;MENYFIIHGSFGSPFGNWFSWLQDFITSEGKQVYVPQFPIGVGYQNYENWSKLLKYYLDLELINENTTIIAHSIAPVFVSKFLVENKVKVKKLIFVCGFNNYLGIDDEYDTVNKTMYFDNVEAVKQ
;
A
#
# COMPACT_ATOMS: atom_id res chain seq x y z
N MET A 1 -16.95 8.33 -8.25
CA MET A 1 -17.36 7.06 -7.63
C MET A 1 -16.27 6.58 -6.69
N GLU A 2 -16.65 6.20 -5.49
CA GLU A 2 -15.70 5.70 -4.50
C GLU A 2 -15.17 4.34 -4.88
N ASN A 3 -13.86 4.16 -4.71
CA ASN A 3 -13.23 2.87 -4.85
C ASN A 3 -12.20 2.66 -3.74
N TYR A 4 -11.77 1.41 -3.58
CA TYR A 4 -10.92 1.00 -2.49
C TYR A 4 -9.74 0.20 -3.01
N PHE A 5 -8.59 0.39 -2.38
CA PHE A 5 -7.41 -0.45 -2.58
C PHE A 5 -7.03 -1.06 -1.24
N ILE A 6 -6.74 -2.36 -1.27
CA ILE A 6 -6.18 -3.06 -0.11
C ILE A 6 -4.77 -3.47 -0.51
N ILE A 7 -3.77 -3.02 0.25
CA ILE A 7 -2.37 -3.24 -0.08
C ILE A 7 -1.72 -4.07 1.02
N HIS A 8 -1.23 -5.24 0.63
CA HIS A 8 -0.62 -6.21 1.55
C HIS A 8 0.77 -5.77 2.00
N GLY A 9 1.28 -6.42 3.04
CA GLY A 9 2.61 -6.15 3.56
C GLY A 9 3.69 -7.02 2.94
N SER A 10 4.84 -7.05 3.61
CA SER A 10 6.01 -7.82 3.17
C SER A 10 5.67 -9.30 3.05
N PHE A 11 6.13 -9.92 1.97
CA PHE A 11 5.90 -11.34 1.67
C PHE A 11 4.41 -11.71 1.64
N GLY A 12 3.54 -10.72 1.43
CA GLY A 12 2.11 -10.91 1.50
C GLY A 12 1.46 -11.29 0.18
N SER A 13 0.14 -11.39 0.23
CA SER A 13 -0.68 -11.67 -0.95
C SER A 13 -2.09 -11.10 -0.76
N PRO A 14 -2.88 -10.98 -1.85
CA PRO A 14 -4.28 -10.57 -1.74
C PRO A 14 -5.13 -11.52 -0.88
N PHE A 15 -4.67 -12.75 -0.69
CA PHE A 15 -5.41 -13.78 0.03
C PHE A 15 -4.97 -13.92 1.49
N GLY A 16 -4.00 -13.12 1.93
CA GLY A 16 -3.48 -13.19 3.30
C GLY A 16 -4.34 -12.42 4.29
N ASN A 17 -4.10 -12.66 5.56
CA ASN A 17 -4.72 -11.94 6.68
C ASN A 17 -6.25 -11.83 6.51
N TRP A 18 -6.78 -10.62 6.69
CA TRP A 18 -8.21 -10.31 6.63
C TRP A 18 -8.63 -9.72 5.28
N PHE A 19 -7.76 -9.76 4.28
CA PHE A 19 -7.99 -9.05 3.01
C PHE A 19 -9.20 -9.58 2.25
N SER A 20 -9.35 -10.90 2.13
CA SER A 20 -10.48 -11.49 1.41
C SER A 20 -11.81 -11.16 2.07
N TRP A 21 -11.85 -11.21 3.40
CA TRP A 21 -13.04 -10.83 4.16
C TRP A 21 -13.42 -9.38 3.89
N LEU A 22 -12.45 -8.48 3.94
CA LEU A 22 -12.71 -7.06 3.72
C LEU A 22 -13.11 -6.78 2.27
N GLN A 23 -12.47 -7.46 1.32
CA GLN A 23 -12.83 -7.35 -0.10
C GLN A 23 -14.29 -7.75 -0.32
N ASP A 24 -14.71 -8.86 0.25
CA ASP A 24 -16.09 -9.33 0.14
C ASP A 24 -17.06 -8.33 0.76
N PHE A 25 -16.70 -7.78 1.91
CA PHE A 25 -17.54 -6.80 2.59
C PHE A 25 -17.72 -5.54 1.74
N ILE A 26 -16.62 -4.98 1.21
CA ILE A 26 -16.68 -3.77 0.40
C ILE A 26 -17.49 -4.01 -0.88
N THR A 27 -17.28 -5.16 -1.51
CA THR A 27 -18.01 -5.55 -2.72
C THR A 27 -19.50 -5.68 -2.45
N SER A 28 -19.87 -6.24 -1.28
CA SER A 28 -21.27 -6.39 -0.90
C SER A 28 -21.98 -5.05 -0.72
N GLU A 29 -21.23 -4.00 -0.44
CA GLU A 29 -21.77 -2.63 -0.34
C GLU A 29 -21.89 -1.95 -1.70
N GLY A 30 -21.65 -2.66 -2.79
CA GLY A 30 -21.75 -2.12 -4.14
C GLY A 30 -20.57 -1.26 -4.58
N LYS A 31 -19.45 -1.33 -3.87
CA LYS A 31 -18.27 -0.51 -4.16
C LYS A 31 -17.19 -1.33 -4.84
N GLN A 32 -16.35 -0.66 -5.64
CA GLN A 32 -15.23 -1.32 -6.29
C GLN A 32 -14.04 -1.42 -5.35
N VAL A 33 -13.36 -2.57 -5.37
CA VAL A 33 -12.17 -2.81 -4.58
C VAL A 33 -11.12 -3.51 -5.44
N TYR A 34 -9.87 -3.07 -5.30
CA TYR A 34 -8.72 -3.65 -5.97
C TYR A 34 -7.75 -4.15 -4.90
N VAL A 35 -7.28 -5.39 -5.05
CA VAL A 35 -6.33 -6.00 -4.11
C VAL A 35 -5.15 -6.53 -4.91
N PRO A 36 -4.22 -5.66 -5.33
CA PRO A 36 -3.11 -6.07 -6.19
C PRO A 36 -2.14 -7.01 -5.47
N GLN A 37 -1.53 -7.92 -6.23
CA GLN A 37 -0.39 -8.67 -5.77
C GLN A 37 0.89 -7.90 -6.12
N PHE A 38 1.57 -7.39 -5.12
CA PHE A 38 2.86 -6.74 -5.33
C PHE A 38 3.99 -7.76 -5.40
N PRO A 39 5.10 -7.46 -6.09
CA PRO A 39 6.25 -8.36 -6.12
C PRO A 39 6.78 -8.61 -4.69
N ILE A 40 7.05 -9.87 -4.37
CA ILE A 40 7.52 -10.24 -3.04
C ILE A 40 8.84 -10.99 -3.11
N GLY A 41 9.57 -10.98 -1.98
CA GLY A 41 10.83 -11.69 -1.86
C GLY A 41 12.04 -10.82 -2.12
N VAL A 42 13.20 -11.33 -1.69
CA VAL A 42 14.48 -10.63 -1.85
C VAL A 42 14.78 -10.43 -3.34
N GLY A 43 15.15 -9.21 -3.72
CA GLY A 43 15.43 -8.85 -5.10
C GLY A 43 14.22 -8.38 -5.88
N TYR A 44 13.00 -8.62 -5.39
CA TYR A 44 11.77 -8.23 -6.08
C TYR A 44 10.94 -7.23 -5.27
N GLN A 45 10.91 -7.39 -3.96
CA GLN A 45 10.16 -6.52 -3.07
C GLN A 45 10.99 -5.28 -2.73
N ASN A 46 10.74 -4.19 -3.43
CA ASN A 46 11.40 -2.92 -3.17
C ASN A 46 10.48 -1.77 -3.61
N TYR A 47 10.84 -0.57 -3.21
CA TYR A 47 10.04 0.61 -3.52
C TYR A 47 9.88 0.82 -5.02
N GLU A 48 10.95 0.63 -5.79
CA GLU A 48 10.90 0.85 -7.23
C GLU A 48 9.87 -0.06 -7.91
N ASN A 49 9.92 -1.36 -7.61
CA ASN A 49 9.00 -2.32 -8.23
C ASN A 49 7.55 -2.10 -7.76
N TRP A 50 7.37 -1.82 -6.49
CA TRP A 50 6.04 -1.56 -5.95
C TRP A 50 5.46 -0.26 -6.51
N SER A 51 6.30 0.75 -6.67
CA SER A 51 5.87 2.03 -7.24
C SER A 51 5.42 1.88 -8.69
N LYS A 52 6.12 1.06 -9.47
CA LYS A 52 5.74 0.81 -10.86
C LYS A 52 4.35 0.19 -10.94
N LEU A 53 4.06 -0.76 -10.08
CA LEU A 53 2.74 -1.40 -10.07
C LEU A 53 1.65 -0.41 -9.66
N LEU A 54 1.88 0.35 -8.60
CA LEU A 54 0.87 1.31 -8.15
C LEU A 54 0.69 2.44 -9.16
N LYS A 55 1.77 2.84 -9.84
CA LYS A 55 1.72 3.85 -10.90
C LYS A 55 0.84 3.40 -12.06
N TYR A 56 0.82 2.10 -12.35
CA TYR A 56 -0.07 1.55 -13.37
C TYR A 56 -1.53 1.89 -13.06
N TYR A 57 -1.95 1.68 -11.82
CA TYR A 57 -3.31 2.02 -11.42
C TYR A 57 -3.55 3.53 -11.41
N LEU A 58 -2.55 4.30 -11.03
CA LEU A 58 -2.65 5.76 -11.05
C LEU A 58 -2.84 6.27 -12.48
N ASP A 59 -2.09 5.74 -13.42
CA ASP A 59 -2.16 6.14 -14.82
C ASP A 59 -3.50 5.76 -15.46
N LEU A 60 -4.16 4.72 -14.94
CA LEU A 60 -5.51 4.35 -15.35
C LEU A 60 -6.60 5.19 -14.66
N GLU A 61 -6.19 6.17 -13.87
CA GLU A 61 -7.09 7.05 -13.11
C GLU A 61 -7.94 6.30 -12.07
N LEU A 62 -7.47 5.12 -11.64
CA LEU A 62 -8.14 4.34 -10.61
C LEU A 62 -7.76 4.77 -9.19
N ILE A 63 -6.68 5.53 -9.06
CA ILE A 63 -6.29 6.16 -7.79
C ILE A 63 -6.53 7.67 -7.94
N ASN A 64 -7.48 8.19 -7.18
CA ASN A 64 -7.91 9.59 -7.30
C ASN A 64 -8.49 10.09 -5.98
N GLU A 65 -9.09 11.27 -6.00
CA GLU A 65 -9.64 11.91 -4.80
C GLU A 65 -10.79 11.15 -4.16
N ASN A 66 -11.37 10.17 -4.84
CA ASN A 66 -12.45 9.35 -4.32
C ASN A 66 -11.97 7.99 -3.81
N THR A 67 -10.65 7.75 -3.82
CA THR A 67 -10.06 6.47 -3.46
C THR A 67 -9.73 6.41 -1.97
N THR A 68 -10.09 5.30 -1.34
CA THR A 68 -9.65 4.95 0.00
C THR A 68 -8.63 3.82 -0.12
N ILE A 69 -7.46 3.99 0.50
CA ILE A 69 -6.41 2.99 0.49
C ILE A 69 -6.24 2.43 1.89
N ILE A 70 -6.37 1.11 2.01
CA ILE A 70 -6.20 0.38 3.26
C ILE A 70 -4.88 -0.37 3.14
N ALA A 71 -3.91 -0.01 3.97
CA ALA A 71 -2.55 -0.48 3.83
C ALA A 71 -2.07 -1.16 5.13
N HIS A 72 -1.44 -2.33 4.97
CA HIS A 72 -1.04 -3.19 6.09
C HIS A 72 0.48 -3.32 6.19
N SER A 73 1.00 -3.26 7.40
CA SER A 73 2.41 -3.52 7.75
C SER A 73 3.37 -2.49 7.12
N ILE A 74 4.15 -2.86 6.10
CA ILE A 74 5.05 -1.93 5.41
C ILE A 74 4.30 -1.05 4.40
N ALA A 75 3.12 -1.46 3.98
CA ALA A 75 2.37 -0.75 2.96
C ALA A 75 2.01 0.70 3.34
N PRO A 76 1.66 1.04 4.57
CA PRO A 76 1.41 2.43 4.93
C PRO A 76 2.55 3.38 4.58
N VAL A 77 3.79 3.04 4.92
CA VAL A 77 4.93 3.91 4.62
C VAL A 77 5.22 3.93 3.12
N PHE A 78 5.07 2.80 2.44
CA PHE A 78 5.20 2.74 0.99
C PHE A 78 4.19 3.65 0.30
N VAL A 79 2.91 3.52 0.65
CA VAL A 79 1.85 4.33 0.04
C VAL A 79 2.07 5.81 0.34
N SER A 80 2.45 6.16 1.56
CA SER A 80 2.71 7.54 1.93
C SER A 80 3.81 8.15 1.07
N LYS A 81 4.92 7.43 0.92
CA LYS A 81 6.02 7.87 0.07
C LYS A 81 5.58 8.02 -1.38
N PHE A 82 4.85 7.04 -1.90
CA PHE A 82 4.36 7.07 -3.28
C PHE A 82 3.46 8.28 -3.54
N LEU A 83 2.50 8.53 -2.67
CA LEU A 83 1.55 9.63 -2.85
C LEU A 83 2.23 10.99 -2.80
N VAL A 84 3.18 11.16 -1.89
CA VAL A 84 3.93 12.42 -1.78
C VAL A 84 4.81 12.64 -3.02
N GLU A 85 5.54 11.62 -3.46
CA GLU A 85 6.44 11.74 -4.62
C GLU A 85 5.69 11.97 -5.91
N ASN A 86 4.49 11.41 -6.05
CA ASN A 86 3.67 11.58 -7.25
C ASN A 86 2.65 12.71 -7.13
N LYS A 87 2.63 13.42 -6.00
CA LYS A 87 1.74 14.55 -5.73
C LYS A 87 0.27 14.19 -5.91
N VAL A 88 -0.12 13.04 -5.38
CA VAL A 88 -1.48 12.50 -5.48
C VAL A 88 -2.22 12.66 -4.17
N LYS A 89 -3.46 13.10 -4.24
CA LYS A 89 -4.37 13.13 -3.09
C LYS A 89 -5.43 12.06 -3.24
N VAL A 90 -5.70 11.37 -2.14
CA VAL A 90 -6.77 10.38 -2.07
C VAL A 90 -7.76 10.80 -0.99
N LYS A 91 -8.91 10.14 -0.97
CA LYS A 91 -9.96 10.46 -0.01
C LYS A 91 -9.53 10.10 1.42
N LYS A 92 -8.97 8.91 1.59
CA LYS A 92 -8.62 8.41 2.92
C LYS A 92 -7.51 7.37 2.85
N LEU A 93 -6.63 7.40 3.84
CA LEU A 93 -5.62 6.36 4.06
C LEU A 93 -5.92 5.71 5.42
N ILE A 94 -6.05 4.39 5.41
CA ILE A 94 -6.25 3.62 6.63
C ILE A 94 -5.03 2.73 6.83
N PHE A 95 -4.31 2.96 7.92
CA PHE A 95 -3.07 2.25 8.23
C PHE A 95 -3.34 1.18 9.28
N VAL A 96 -2.92 -0.04 8.98
CA VAL A 96 -3.06 -1.17 9.90
C VAL A 96 -1.67 -1.71 10.21
N CYS A 97 -1.24 -1.57 11.47
CA CYS A 97 0.06 -2.05 11.96
C CYS A 97 1.25 -1.45 11.20
N GLY A 98 1.16 -0.16 10.85
CA GLY A 98 2.21 0.50 10.09
C GLY A 98 3.48 0.79 10.89
N PHE A 99 4.62 0.88 10.19
CA PHE A 99 5.91 1.23 10.78
C PHE A 99 6.78 1.93 9.73
N ASN A 100 7.82 2.62 10.18
CA ASN A 100 8.72 3.36 9.29
C ASN A 100 10.18 3.27 9.76
N ASN A 101 10.59 2.10 10.24
CA ASN A 101 11.99 1.86 10.64
C ASN A 101 12.22 0.36 10.74
N TYR A 102 13.49 -0.04 10.87
CA TYR A 102 13.84 -1.44 11.01
C TYR A 102 13.15 -2.06 12.23
N LEU A 103 12.57 -3.22 12.03
CA LEU A 103 11.92 -3.95 13.12
C LEU A 103 12.92 -4.71 13.99
N GLY A 104 14.07 -5.11 13.41
CA GLY A 104 15.09 -5.85 14.14
C GLY A 104 14.71 -7.27 14.48
N ILE A 105 13.65 -7.80 13.88
CA ILE A 105 13.15 -9.14 14.16
C ILE A 105 13.78 -10.15 13.22
N ASP A 106 13.97 -9.77 11.94
CA ASP A 106 14.39 -10.67 10.89
C ASP A 106 15.14 -9.88 9.82
N ASP A 107 16.38 -10.29 9.51
CA ASP A 107 17.20 -9.59 8.51
C ASP A 107 16.57 -9.59 7.12
N GLU A 108 15.85 -10.63 6.77
CA GLU A 108 15.20 -10.72 5.46
C GLU A 108 14.10 -9.68 5.34
N TYR A 109 13.27 -9.51 6.39
CA TYR A 109 12.25 -8.46 6.41
C TYR A 109 12.88 -7.08 6.33
N ASP A 110 13.92 -6.83 7.12
CA ASP A 110 14.58 -5.53 7.10
C ASP A 110 15.22 -5.25 5.73
N THR A 111 15.75 -6.28 5.07
CA THR A 111 16.37 -6.14 3.76
C THR A 111 15.33 -5.73 2.70
N VAL A 112 14.16 -6.38 2.66
CA VAL A 112 13.15 -6.07 1.65
C VAL A 112 12.42 -4.76 1.95
N ASN A 113 12.34 -4.36 3.22
CA ASN A 113 11.61 -3.16 3.61
C ASN A 113 12.44 -1.88 3.52
N LYS A 114 13.77 -1.97 3.48
CA LYS A 114 14.65 -0.79 3.65
C LYS A 114 14.41 0.31 2.62
N THR A 115 13.99 -0.03 1.41
CA THR A 115 13.76 0.96 0.36
C THR A 115 12.43 1.68 0.50
N MET A 116 11.56 1.18 1.38
CA MET A 116 10.21 1.72 1.57
C MET A 116 10.17 2.88 2.57
N TYR A 117 11.18 3.01 3.42
CA TYR A 117 11.13 3.98 4.52
C TYR A 117 11.12 5.42 4.01
N PHE A 118 10.41 6.26 4.74
CA PHE A 118 10.09 7.61 4.29
C PHE A 118 10.28 8.60 5.44
N ASP A 119 11.09 9.62 5.22
CA ASP A 119 11.46 10.58 6.27
C ASP A 119 10.49 11.75 6.39
N ASN A 120 9.79 12.11 5.34
CA ASN A 120 8.92 13.29 5.33
C ASN A 120 7.48 12.93 5.72
N VAL A 121 7.30 12.46 6.95
CA VAL A 121 5.99 12.04 7.45
C VAL A 121 4.98 13.20 7.48
N GLU A 122 5.45 14.42 7.75
CA GLU A 122 4.56 15.58 7.86
C GLU A 122 3.85 15.89 6.53
N ALA A 123 4.47 15.61 5.39
CA ALA A 123 3.84 15.85 4.09
C ALA A 123 2.59 14.99 3.87
N VAL A 124 2.49 13.85 4.56
CA VAL A 124 1.35 12.94 4.44
C VAL A 124 0.12 13.53 5.14
N LYS A 125 0.33 14.34 6.17
CA LYS A 125 -0.77 14.90 6.97
C LYS A 125 -1.46 16.07 6.28
N GLN A 126 -0.88 16.57 5.23
CA GLN A 126 -1.41 17.68 4.47
C GLN A 126 -2.28 17.17 3.32
#